data_0188e14f1b41a6b66ca11da207ccac66
#
_entry.id   0188e14f1b41a6b66ca11da207ccac66
#
_cell.length_a   1.000
_cell.length_b   1.000
_cell.length_c   1.000
_cell.angle_alpha   90.00
_cell.angle_beta   90.00
_cell.angle_gamma   90.00
#
_symmetry.space_group_name_H-M   'P 1'
#
loop_
_entity.id
_entity.type
_entity.pdbx_description
1 polymer ?
#
loop_
_entity_poly.entity_id
_entity_poly.type
_entity_poly.pdbx_seq_one_letter_code
_entity_poly.pdbx_strand_id
1 'polypeptide(L)'
;MKLRQSIIFLLVCFLIISLSSCLKWAARAVDKLPEETALHKSYDYDGKVIIIGAGASGLAAAKVLEQNKVDYIILEATDRYGGRLKKDTTLADFPIDLGAEWIHSNPKVLNVIKGKKGDEIEEDLIPYHLAQSVKWDGKTLKPIPQRYRDNFYNFMPESKFKSSTWYDFVDEHIAKSVRHKIRYNTAVSAIDYSDDMVVVRTLDGVVYEADKVVVTVSIGVLKSNTIEFLPELSEARLKAMQSITFHNGIKVAMKFSEQFYPDVIECKVNSGEKGFYDLAFRKETKSHVLGFLCTGNETNTYLELDSDQAVINKLIEELDVMYDGKASLLFTGDFRIEKWGQYLYTQGTWTQAFQERKSAIQRIGEPINGKVYFAGELFDPYRQMGVPGAILSGYHTIDKLLASD
;
A
#
# COMPACT_ATOMS: atom_id res chain seq x y z
N MET A 1 -8.17 49.73 -21.64
CA MET A 1 -7.30 48.56 -21.82
C MET A 1 -6.51 48.21 -20.55
N LYS A 2 -5.82 49.14 -19.91
CA LYS A 2 -5.02 48.89 -18.69
C LYS A 2 -5.84 48.35 -17.50
N LEU A 3 -7.06 48.79 -17.25
CA LEU A 3 -7.89 48.37 -16.12
C LEU A 3 -8.36 46.92 -16.25
N ARG A 4 -8.65 46.41 -17.47
CA ARG A 4 -9.00 44.99 -17.71
C ARG A 4 -7.82 44.07 -17.51
N GLN A 5 -6.61 44.48 -17.88
CA GLN A 5 -5.39 43.68 -17.66
C GLN A 5 -5.04 43.57 -16.17
N SER A 6 -5.25 44.65 -15.40
CA SER A 6 -5.03 44.60 -13.94
C SER A 6 -6.04 43.71 -13.21
N ILE A 7 -7.31 43.70 -13.65
CA ILE A 7 -8.34 42.81 -13.06
C ILE A 7 -8.06 41.34 -13.40
N ILE A 8 -7.64 41.03 -14.63
CA ILE A 8 -7.26 39.66 -15.02
C ILE A 8 -6.03 39.22 -14.25
N PHE A 9 -5.03 40.08 -14.07
CA PHE A 9 -3.84 39.76 -13.27
C PHE A 9 -4.18 39.53 -11.80
N LEU A 10 -5.05 40.31 -11.19
CA LEU A 10 -5.56 40.13 -9.84
C LEU A 10 -6.35 38.82 -9.69
N LEU A 11 -7.20 38.50 -10.67
CA LEU A 11 -7.96 37.22 -10.67
C LEU A 11 -7.04 36.00 -10.82
N VAL A 12 -6.02 36.08 -11.67
CA VAL A 12 -5.02 35.00 -11.82
C VAL A 12 -4.19 34.87 -10.55
N CYS A 13 -3.77 35.96 -9.92
CA CYS A 13 -3.07 35.92 -8.63
C CYS A 13 -3.96 35.35 -7.51
N PHE A 14 -5.26 35.71 -7.49
CA PHE A 14 -6.22 35.16 -6.52
C PHE A 14 -6.48 33.67 -6.74
N LEU A 15 -6.54 33.21 -8.01
CA LEU A 15 -6.65 31.79 -8.35
C LEU A 15 -5.38 31.00 -7.93
N ILE A 16 -4.19 31.54 -8.15
CA ILE A 16 -2.93 30.94 -7.75
C ILE A 16 -2.81 30.87 -6.23
N ILE A 17 -3.24 31.91 -5.50
CA ILE A 17 -3.23 31.95 -4.04
C ILE A 17 -4.27 30.96 -3.47
N SER A 18 -5.45 30.86 -4.08
CA SER A 18 -6.48 29.89 -3.64
C SER A 18 -6.08 28.46 -3.93
N LEU A 19 -5.48 28.17 -5.10
CA LEU A 19 -4.90 26.86 -5.42
C LEU A 19 -3.74 26.51 -4.47
N SER A 20 -2.85 27.46 -4.14
CA SER A 20 -1.76 27.22 -3.20
C SER A 20 -2.25 27.04 -1.76
N SER A 21 -3.35 27.67 -1.36
CA SER A 21 -3.94 27.46 -0.03
C SER A 21 -4.71 26.14 0.07
N CYS A 22 -5.42 25.71 -0.99
CA CYS A 22 -6.03 24.38 -1.08
C CYS A 22 -4.97 23.28 -1.08
N LEU A 23 -3.88 23.46 -1.82
CA LEU A 23 -2.74 22.54 -1.83
C LEU A 23 -2.07 22.46 -0.45
N LYS A 24 -1.82 23.58 0.22
CA LYS A 24 -1.27 23.62 1.59
C LYS A 24 -2.23 23.00 2.62
N TRP A 25 -3.53 23.15 2.43
CA TRP A 25 -4.53 22.52 3.30
C TRP A 25 -4.56 20.99 3.09
N ALA A 26 -4.49 20.52 1.84
CA ALA A 26 -4.39 19.10 1.52
C ALA A 26 -3.10 18.48 2.08
N ALA A 27 -1.95 19.16 1.95
CA ALA A 27 -0.67 18.73 2.54
C ALA A 27 -0.75 18.62 4.07
N ARG A 28 -1.33 19.62 4.74
CA ARG A 28 -1.53 19.56 6.21
C ARG A 28 -2.48 18.47 6.67
N ALA A 29 -3.41 18.02 5.80
CA ALA A 29 -4.31 16.92 6.13
C ALA A 29 -3.60 15.56 6.07
N VAL A 30 -2.53 15.42 5.28
CA VAL A 30 -1.70 14.21 5.18
C VAL A 30 -0.77 14.07 6.40
N ASP A 31 -0.43 15.16 7.08
CA ASP A 31 0.50 15.16 8.23
C ASP A 31 -0.19 14.96 9.60
N LYS A 32 -1.50 14.78 9.63
CA LYS A 32 -2.21 14.63 10.90
C LYS A 32 -2.09 13.20 11.43
N LEU A 33 -1.06 12.97 12.22
CA LEU A 33 -0.90 11.72 12.96
C LEU A 33 -1.79 11.70 14.21
N PRO A 34 -2.34 10.54 14.62
CA PRO A 34 -3.05 10.43 15.88
C PRO A 34 -2.07 10.57 17.05
N GLU A 35 -2.46 11.31 18.09
CA GLU A 35 -1.68 11.44 19.32
C GLU A 35 -1.69 10.13 20.13
N GLU A 36 -2.80 9.39 20.05
CA GLU A 36 -2.99 8.09 20.68
C GLU A 36 -3.65 7.09 19.74
N THR A 37 -3.30 5.84 19.90
CA THR A 37 -3.90 4.69 19.19
C THR A 37 -4.46 3.69 20.20
N ALA A 38 -5.11 2.64 19.72
CA ALA A 38 -5.57 1.52 20.55
C ALA A 38 -4.43 0.88 21.38
N LEU A 39 -3.17 1.03 20.96
CA LEU A 39 -2.01 0.53 21.71
C LEU A 39 -1.78 1.25 23.08
N HIS A 40 -2.39 2.41 23.28
CA HIS A 40 -2.29 3.18 24.52
C HIS A 40 -3.49 2.96 25.47
N LYS A 41 -4.41 2.07 25.08
CA LYS A 41 -5.66 1.81 25.81
C LYS A 41 -5.67 0.38 26.36
N SER A 42 -6.47 0.16 27.38
CA SER A 42 -6.78 -1.15 27.92
C SER A 42 -8.28 -1.40 27.78
N TYR A 43 -8.63 -2.62 27.42
CA TYR A 43 -10.02 -3.05 27.20
C TYR A 43 -10.28 -4.30 28.02
N ASP A 44 -11.51 -4.41 28.51
CA ASP A 44 -12.04 -5.61 29.16
C ASP A 44 -13.03 -6.25 28.18
N TYR A 45 -12.60 -7.30 27.47
CA TYR A 45 -13.38 -8.00 26.46
C TYR A 45 -13.14 -9.50 26.56
N ASP A 46 -14.19 -10.26 26.84
CA ASP A 46 -14.15 -11.72 27.10
C ASP A 46 -14.57 -12.56 25.86
N GLY A 47 -14.87 -11.90 24.75
CA GLY A 47 -15.26 -12.58 23.52
C GLY A 47 -14.06 -13.01 22.67
N LYS A 48 -14.35 -13.82 21.65
CA LYS A 48 -13.39 -14.31 20.66
C LYS A 48 -13.49 -13.53 19.34
N VAL A 49 -12.34 -13.25 18.73
CA VAL A 49 -12.25 -12.52 17.46
C VAL A 49 -11.54 -13.35 16.39
N ILE A 50 -12.14 -13.43 15.20
CA ILE A 50 -11.46 -13.95 14.01
C ILE A 50 -10.99 -12.78 13.16
N ILE A 51 -9.70 -12.79 12.75
CA ILE A 51 -9.13 -11.84 11.78
C ILE A 51 -8.95 -12.58 10.46
N ILE A 52 -9.49 -12.04 9.37
CA ILE A 52 -9.35 -12.61 8.02
C ILE A 52 -8.32 -11.81 7.26
N GLY A 53 -7.16 -12.43 7.04
CA GLY A 53 -5.98 -11.87 6.38
C GLY A 53 -4.86 -11.48 7.35
N ALA A 54 -3.64 -11.95 7.08
CA ALA A 54 -2.41 -11.61 7.81
C ALA A 54 -1.58 -10.53 7.10
N GLY A 55 -2.23 -9.57 6.42
CA GLY A 55 -1.59 -8.36 5.91
C GLY A 55 -1.29 -7.36 7.02
N ALA A 56 -0.69 -6.21 6.68
CA ALA A 56 -0.30 -5.17 7.65
C ALA A 56 -1.45 -4.77 8.59
N SER A 57 -2.68 -4.66 8.06
CA SER A 57 -3.85 -4.29 8.85
C SER A 57 -4.30 -5.40 9.81
N GLY A 58 -4.34 -6.65 9.35
CA GLY A 58 -4.73 -7.79 10.19
C GLY A 58 -3.72 -8.07 11.29
N LEU A 59 -2.43 -7.97 10.99
CA LEU A 59 -1.35 -8.08 11.98
C LEU A 59 -1.44 -6.96 13.03
N ALA A 60 -1.74 -5.72 12.60
CA ALA A 60 -1.94 -4.59 13.49
C ALA A 60 -3.16 -4.78 14.40
N ALA A 61 -4.29 -5.23 13.84
CA ALA A 61 -5.46 -5.60 14.62
C ALA A 61 -5.12 -6.66 15.68
N ALA A 62 -4.42 -7.71 15.28
CA ALA A 62 -3.98 -8.77 16.18
C ALA A 62 -3.08 -8.26 17.32
N LYS A 63 -2.17 -7.29 17.04
CA LYS A 63 -1.30 -6.72 18.06
C LYS A 63 -2.07 -6.05 19.21
N VAL A 64 -3.15 -5.37 18.89
CA VAL A 64 -4.01 -4.75 19.93
C VAL A 64 -4.74 -5.83 20.73
N LEU A 65 -5.28 -6.86 20.08
CA LEU A 65 -5.95 -7.99 20.77
C LEU A 65 -4.97 -8.74 21.67
N GLU A 66 -3.76 -9.05 21.18
CA GLU A 66 -2.71 -9.71 21.95
C GLU A 66 -2.32 -8.92 23.20
N GLN A 67 -2.14 -7.60 23.05
CA GLN A 67 -1.80 -6.71 24.18
C GLN A 67 -2.89 -6.72 25.26
N ASN A 68 -4.15 -6.86 24.88
CA ASN A 68 -5.32 -6.89 25.78
C ASN A 68 -5.73 -8.32 26.18
N LYS A 69 -4.96 -9.35 25.79
CA LYS A 69 -5.20 -10.76 26.11
C LYS A 69 -6.57 -11.27 25.63
N VAL A 70 -7.14 -10.68 24.62
CA VAL A 70 -8.37 -11.13 23.96
C VAL A 70 -8.09 -12.43 23.23
N ASP A 71 -9.01 -13.40 23.24
CA ASP A 71 -8.88 -14.62 22.43
C ASP A 71 -9.11 -14.31 20.95
N TYR A 72 -8.13 -14.68 20.11
CA TYR A 72 -8.25 -14.46 18.67
C TYR A 72 -7.46 -15.47 17.86
N ILE A 73 -7.78 -15.53 16.56
CA ILE A 73 -7.07 -16.30 15.53
C ILE A 73 -7.00 -15.47 14.26
N ILE A 74 -5.92 -15.64 13.49
CA ILE A 74 -5.76 -15.04 12.17
C ILE A 74 -5.82 -16.13 11.11
N LEU A 75 -6.74 -15.98 10.13
CA LEU A 75 -6.87 -16.89 9.00
C LEU A 75 -6.22 -16.24 7.76
N GLU A 76 -5.13 -16.83 7.29
CA GLU A 76 -4.38 -16.36 6.13
C GLU A 76 -4.48 -17.36 4.98
N ALA A 77 -4.88 -16.86 3.82
CA ALA A 77 -5.12 -17.69 2.64
C ALA A 77 -3.84 -18.30 2.05
N THR A 78 -2.70 -17.66 2.24
CA THR A 78 -1.40 -18.07 1.68
C THR A 78 -0.50 -18.72 2.72
N ASP A 79 0.68 -19.15 2.30
CA ASP A 79 1.72 -19.74 3.13
C ASP A 79 2.59 -18.71 3.88
N ARG A 80 2.30 -17.41 3.74
CA ARG A 80 3.07 -16.31 4.35
C ARG A 80 2.19 -15.18 4.84
N TYR A 81 2.63 -14.47 5.85
CA TYR A 81 2.03 -13.18 6.26
C TYR A 81 2.62 -12.01 5.48
N GLY A 82 2.08 -10.82 5.70
CA GLY A 82 2.53 -9.56 5.12
C GLY A 82 1.63 -9.06 3.99
N GLY A 83 0.87 -9.94 3.32
CA GLY A 83 0.02 -9.54 2.19
C GLY A 83 0.85 -8.88 1.08
N ARG A 84 0.58 -7.60 0.79
CA ARG A 84 1.32 -6.78 -0.20
C ARG A 84 2.69 -6.27 0.27
N LEU A 85 3.16 -6.69 1.45
CA LEU A 85 4.54 -6.56 1.88
C LEU A 85 5.29 -7.83 1.50
N LYS A 86 6.36 -7.70 0.75
CA LYS A 86 7.23 -8.80 0.35
C LYS A 86 8.63 -8.25 0.09
N LYS A 87 9.65 -8.95 0.56
CA LYS A 87 11.06 -8.61 0.32
C LYS A 87 11.80 -9.68 -0.43
N ASP A 88 12.83 -9.29 -1.14
CA ASP A 88 13.89 -10.17 -1.66
C ASP A 88 15.24 -9.78 -1.08
N THR A 89 16.04 -10.78 -0.72
CA THR A 89 17.40 -10.61 -0.17
C THR A 89 18.46 -11.33 -0.99
N THR A 90 18.10 -11.77 -2.20
CA THR A 90 18.95 -12.65 -3.00
C THR A 90 19.41 -11.99 -4.31
N LEU A 91 18.72 -10.96 -4.80
CA LEU A 91 19.08 -10.28 -6.05
C LEU A 91 20.24 -9.31 -5.86
N ALA A 92 20.32 -8.64 -4.70
CA ALA A 92 21.33 -7.63 -4.40
C ALA A 92 21.94 -7.85 -3.00
N ASP A 93 22.97 -7.10 -2.68
CA ASP A 93 23.60 -7.04 -1.36
C ASP A 93 22.84 -6.16 -0.34
N PHE A 94 21.63 -5.74 -0.70
CA PHE A 94 20.68 -5.05 0.16
C PHE A 94 19.27 -5.63 -0.04
N PRO A 95 18.37 -5.55 0.97
CA PRO A 95 17.01 -6.04 0.83
C PRO A 95 16.18 -5.13 -0.08
N ILE A 96 15.35 -5.75 -0.91
CA ILE A 96 14.49 -5.09 -1.89
C ILE A 96 13.03 -5.30 -1.50
N ASP A 97 12.26 -4.22 -1.37
CA ASP A 97 10.80 -4.29 -1.28
C ASP A 97 10.20 -4.65 -2.65
N LEU A 98 9.63 -5.83 -2.77
CA LEU A 98 8.88 -6.26 -3.95
C LEU A 98 7.39 -5.86 -3.88
N GLY A 99 6.95 -5.35 -2.74
CA GLY A 99 5.64 -4.76 -2.50
C GLY A 99 5.72 -3.26 -2.25
N ALA A 100 5.04 -2.80 -1.20
CA ALA A 100 5.13 -1.42 -0.75
C ALA A 100 6.58 -1.08 -0.34
N GLU A 101 7.04 0.11 -0.71
CA GLU A 101 8.44 0.50 -0.57
C GLU A 101 8.59 1.89 0.04
N TRP A 102 7.79 2.87 -0.40
CA TRP A 102 7.91 4.26 0.05
C TRP A 102 7.14 4.54 1.35
N ILE A 103 7.65 5.47 2.13
CA ILE A 103 6.98 6.10 3.25
C ILE A 103 6.47 7.46 2.74
N HIS A 104 5.20 7.52 2.35
CA HIS A 104 4.55 8.70 1.75
C HIS A 104 4.01 9.70 2.77
N SER A 105 4.44 9.61 4.01
CA SER A 105 3.98 10.44 5.13
C SER A 105 5.16 10.88 5.99
N ASN A 106 4.88 11.77 6.95
CA ASN A 106 5.90 12.14 7.93
C ASN A 106 6.45 10.88 8.63
N PRO A 107 7.78 10.65 8.63
CA PRO A 107 8.39 9.47 9.24
C PRO A 107 8.03 9.24 10.72
N LYS A 108 7.57 10.26 11.44
CA LYS A 108 7.03 10.11 12.81
C LYS A 108 5.89 9.09 12.89
N VAL A 109 5.23 8.76 11.79
CA VAL A 109 4.23 7.69 11.73
C VAL A 109 4.79 6.35 12.18
N LEU A 110 6.09 6.10 12.00
CA LEU A 110 6.75 4.88 12.45
C LEU A 110 6.71 4.76 13.99
N ASN A 111 6.89 5.87 14.71
CA ASN A 111 6.75 5.89 16.17
C ASN A 111 5.30 5.64 16.61
N VAL A 112 4.34 6.25 15.93
CA VAL A 112 2.91 6.01 16.21
C VAL A 112 2.55 4.53 16.01
N ILE A 113 3.05 3.89 14.96
CA ILE A 113 2.87 2.46 14.69
C ILE A 113 3.51 1.59 15.79
N LYS A 114 4.66 1.98 16.31
CA LYS A 114 5.32 1.29 17.42
C LYS A 114 4.62 1.50 18.76
N GLY A 115 3.69 2.45 18.87
CA GLY A 115 3.11 2.91 20.14
C GLY A 115 4.10 3.72 20.98
N LYS A 116 5.12 4.32 20.36
CA LYS A 116 6.10 5.19 21.01
C LYS A 116 5.69 6.66 20.93
N LYS A 117 5.93 7.41 22.00
CA LYS A 117 5.82 8.87 22.01
C LYS A 117 7.20 9.47 21.71
N GLY A 118 7.22 10.60 21.01
CA GLY A 118 8.45 11.32 20.69
C GLY A 118 8.69 11.47 19.18
N ASP A 119 9.66 12.32 18.85
CA ASP A 119 9.94 12.76 17.50
C ASP A 119 11.18 12.10 16.88
N GLU A 120 12.01 11.44 17.70
CA GLU A 120 13.22 10.77 17.24
C GLU A 120 12.86 9.48 16.48
N ILE A 121 13.36 9.37 15.26
CA ILE A 121 13.18 8.23 14.39
C ILE A 121 14.42 7.35 14.51
N GLU A 122 14.23 6.12 14.96
CA GLU A 122 15.32 5.14 15.15
C GLU A 122 15.69 4.43 13.85
N GLU A 123 14.77 4.41 12.87
CA GLU A 123 14.96 3.75 11.59
C GLU A 123 15.92 4.54 10.70
N ASP A 124 16.86 3.82 10.05
CA ASP A 124 17.76 4.41 9.06
C ASP A 124 17.00 4.63 7.74
N LEU A 125 16.66 5.89 7.49
CA LEU A 125 15.82 6.30 6.35
C LEU A 125 16.63 7.12 5.34
N ILE A 126 16.30 6.92 4.08
CA ILE A 126 16.76 7.76 2.97
C ILE A 126 15.62 8.73 2.62
N PRO A 127 15.81 10.06 2.76
CA PRO A 127 14.92 11.02 2.13
C PRO A 127 14.94 10.82 0.61
N TYR A 128 13.77 10.55 0.01
CA TYR A 128 13.67 10.21 -1.41
C TYR A 128 13.58 11.48 -2.26
N HIS A 129 14.64 12.29 -2.19
CA HIS A 129 14.83 13.50 -2.98
C HIS A 129 15.76 13.19 -4.17
N LEU A 130 15.16 12.93 -5.32
CA LEU A 130 15.86 12.52 -6.53
C LEU A 130 16.60 13.71 -7.18
N ALA A 131 17.86 13.50 -7.56
CA ALA A 131 18.68 14.50 -8.23
C ALA A 131 18.53 14.42 -9.76
N GLN A 132 18.43 13.21 -10.29
CA GLN A 132 18.35 12.94 -11.72
C GLN A 132 17.02 12.29 -12.07
N SER A 133 16.10 13.08 -12.61
CA SER A 133 14.78 12.60 -13.02
C SER A 133 14.54 12.95 -14.48
N VAL A 134 14.06 11.99 -15.26
CA VAL A 134 13.72 12.17 -16.66
C VAL A 134 12.32 11.69 -16.96
N LYS A 135 11.72 12.24 -18.00
CA LYS A 135 10.43 11.81 -18.52
C LYS A 135 10.60 11.22 -19.92
N TRP A 136 10.08 10.03 -20.12
CA TRP A 136 9.97 9.38 -21.42
C TRP A 136 8.61 9.68 -22.03
N ASP A 137 8.58 10.32 -23.18
CA ASP A 137 7.35 10.68 -23.90
C ASP A 137 6.95 9.66 -25.01
N GLY A 138 7.68 8.56 -25.12
CA GLY A 138 7.57 7.54 -26.17
C GLY A 138 8.56 7.71 -27.31
N LYS A 139 9.37 8.80 -27.31
CA LYS A 139 10.36 9.10 -28.35
C LYS A 139 11.67 9.64 -27.80
N THR A 140 11.61 10.46 -26.76
CA THR A 140 12.78 11.15 -26.23
C THR A 140 12.74 11.20 -24.70
N LEU A 141 13.92 11.11 -24.09
CA LEU A 141 14.12 11.37 -22.66
C LEU A 141 14.31 12.87 -22.45
N LYS A 142 13.49 13.47 -21.59
CA LYS A 142 13.55 14.89 -21.24
C LYS A 142 13.79 15.06 -19.74
N PRO A 143 14.80 15.86 -19.33
CA PRO A 143 15.01 16.15 -17.90
C PRO A 143 13.77 16.77 -17.26
N ILE A 144 13.41 16.33 -16.07
CA ILE A 144 12.40 16.98 -15.23
C ILE A 144 13.08 18.13 -14.48
N PRO A 145 12.64 19.39 -14.67
CA PRO A 145 13.28 20.53 -14.02
C PRO A 145 13.29 20.42 -12.50
N GLN A 146 14.42 20.75 -11.86
CA GLN A 146 14.63 20.68 -10.41
C GLN A 146 13.48 21.31 -9.61
N ARG A 147 13.03 22.49 -10.02
CA ARG A 147 11.94 23.22 -9.34
C ARG A 147 10.64 22.42 -9.21
N TYR A 148 10.32 21.54 -10.17
CA TYR A 148 9.11 20.71 -10.10
C TYR A 148 9.29 19.58 -9.08
N ARG A 149 10.48 18.99 -9.03
CA ARG A 149 10.83 17.96 -8.06
C ARG A 149 10.81 18.52 -6.63
N ASP A 150 11.50 19.66 -6.42
CA ASP A 150 11.53 20.31 -5.10
C ASP A 150 10.14 20.70 -4.62
N ASN A 151 9.28 21.20 -5.50
CA ASN A 151 7.89 21.50 -5.17
C ASN A 151 7.12 20.23 -4.78
N PHE A 152 7.30 19.13 -5.51
CA PHE A 152 6.65 17.86 -5.20
C PHE A 152 7.08 17.34 -3.82
N TYR A 153 8.37 17.26 -3.55
CA TYR A 153 8.89 16.75 -2.27
C TYR A 153 8.62 17.69 -1.08
N ASN A 154 8.53 18.99 -1.31
CA ASN A 154 8.09 19.92 -0.27
C ASN A 154 6.59 19.76 0.06
N PHE A 155 5.81 19.26 -0.89
CA PHE A 155 4.39 19.00 -0.74
C PHE A 155 4.10 17.59 -0.19
N MET A 156 4.79 16.59 -0.71
CA MET A 156 4.71 15.18 -0.30
C MET A 156 6.11 14.66 0.01
N PRO A 157 6.58 14.81 1.24
CA PRO A 157 7.86 14.24 1.63
C PRO A 157 7.78 12.71 1.55
N GLU A 158 8.77 12.13 0.91
CA GLU A 158 8.90 10.68 0.77
C GLU A 158 10.21 10.21 1.37
N SER A 159 10.17 9.03 1.97
CA SER A 159 11.37 8.36 2.48
C SER A 159 11.32 6.88 2.13
N LYS A 160 12.49 6.23 2.19
CA LYS A 160 12.65 4.78 2.06
C LYS A 160 13.53 4.26 3.18
N PHE A 161 13.38 3.01 3.54
CA PHE A 161 14.34 2.34 4.42
C PHE A 161 15.69 2.17 3.69
N LYS A 162 16.80 2.50 4.38
CA LYS A 162 18.13 2.38 3.81
C LYS A 162 18.63 0.94 3.83
N SER A 163 18.57 0.29 4.99
CA SER A 163 19.14 -1.04 5.23
C SER A 163 18.10 -2.13 5.52
N SER A 164 16.82 -1.77 5.62
CA SER A 164 15.69 -2.67 5.88
C SER A 164 14.56 -2.46 4.86
N THR A 165 13.38 -3.01 5.15
CA THR A 165 12.18 -2.94 4.29
C THR A 165 10.94 -2.71 5.14
N TRP A 166 9.81 -2.35 4.51
CA TRP A 166 8.52 -2.37 5.20
C TRP A 166 8.18 -3.74 5.78
N TYR A 167 8.58 -4.83 5.09
CA TYR A 167 8.36 -6.18 5.61
C TYR A 167 9.13 -6.38 6.94
N ASP A 168 10.40 -5.98 6.99
CA ASP A 168 11.22 -6.09 8.20
C ASP A 168 10.67 -5.25 9.35
N PHE A 169 10.23 -4.02 9.05
CA PHE A 169 9.63 -3.14 10.05
C PHE A 169 8.35 -3.74 10.65
N VAL A 170 7.47 -4.27 9.80
CA VAL A 170 6.21 -4.90 10.26
C VAL A 170 6.50 -6.22 10.99
N ASP A 171 7.47 -7.00 10.53
CA ASP A 171 7.87 -8.24 11.22
C ASP A 171 8.35 -7.94 12.64
N GLU A 172 9.32 -7.07 12.80
CA GLU A 172 9.92 -6.78 14.10
C GLU A 172 8.95 -6.12 15.07
N HIS A 173 8.18 -5.14 14.62
CA HIS A 173 7.37 -4.32 15.51
C HIS A 173 5.93 -4.79 15.70
N ILE A 174 5.42 -5.68 14.82
CA ILE A 174 4.03 -6.12 14.87
C ILE A 174 3.93 -7.66 14.81
N ALA A 175 4.39 -8.28 13.70
CA ALA A 175 4.12 -9.70 13.43
C ALA A 175 4.77 -10.63 14.44
N LYS A 176 5.96 -10.32 14.91
CA LYS A 176 6.73 -11.14 15.87
C LYS A 176 5.94 -11.53 17.12
N SER A 177 5.08 -10.63 17.61
CA SER A 177 4.24 -10.89 18.78
C SER A 177 2.99 -11.73 18.49
N VAL A 178 2.48 -11.75 17.23
CA VAL A 178 1.18 -12.31 16.89
C VAL A 178 1.21 -13.47 15.89
N ARG A 179 2.33 -13.68 15.20
CA ARG A 179 2.44 -14.68 14.13
C ARG A 179 2.17 -16.12 14.57
N HIS A 180 2.30 -16.44 15.86
CA HIS A 180 1.97 -17.75 16.42
C HIS A 180 0.46 -18.07 16.37
N LYS A 181 -0.40 -17.06 16.21
CA LYS A 181 -1.85 -17.18 16.07
C LYS A 181 -2.32 -17.29 14.61
N ILE A 182 -1.40 -17.25 13.63
CA ILE A 182 -1.77 -17.35 12.21
C ILE A 182 -2.01 -18.81 11.82
N ARG A 183 -3.11 -19.04 11.11
CA ARG A 183 -3.39 -20.26 10.36
C ARG A 183 -3.19 -19.96 8.88
N TYR A 184 -2.08 -20.46 8.36
CA TYR A 184 -1.72 -20.33 6.96
C TYR A 184 -2.52 -21.30 6.08
N ASN A 185 -2.53 -21.06 4.77
CA ASN A 185 -3.24 -21.86 3.78
C ASN A 185 -4.73 -22.06 4.13
N THR A 186 -5.33 -21.06 4.79
CA THR A 186 -6.67 -21.11 5.33
C THR A 186 -7.49 -20.00 4.67
N ALA A 187 -7.89 -20.25 3.42
CA ALA A 187 -8.67 -19.30 2.64
C ALA A 187 -10.14 -19.33 3.05
N VAL A 188 -10.65 -18.20 3.52
CA VAL A 188 -12.05 -18.05 3.90
C VAL A 188 -12.92 -17.97 2.65
N SER A 189 -14.01 -18.73 2.64
CA SER A 189 -15.02 -18.78 1.57
C SER A 189 -16.36 -18.16 1.95
N ALA A 190 -16.73 -18.17 3.25
CA ALA A 190 -17.98 -17.58 3.70
C ALA A 190 -17.89 -17.03 5.13
N ILE A 191 -18.69 -16.00 5.41
CA ILE A 191 -18.87 -15.37 6.72
C ILE A 191 -20.39 -15.29 6.97
N ASP A 192 -20.86 -16.12 7.89
CA ASP A 192 -22.27 -16.17 8.30
C ASP A 192 -22.42 -15.47 9.64
N TYR A 193 -23.15 -14.37 9.65
CA TYR A 193 -23.40 -13.52 10.83
C TYR A 193 -24.92 -13.41 11.15
N SER A 194 -25.70 -14.40 10.69
CA SER A 194 -27.16 -14.46 10.91
C SER A 194 -27.54 -14.74 12.36
N ASP A 195 -26.76 -15.56 13.05
CA ASP A 195 -27.01 -15.98 14.45
C ASP A 195 -26.12 -15.19 15.44
N ASP A 196 -26.20 -15.51 16.72
CA ASP A 196 -25.44 -14.81 17.78
C ASP A 196 -23.94 -14.88 17.56
N MET A 197 -23.40 -16.05 17.22
CA MET A 197 -22.01 -16.24 16.84
C MET A 197 -21.82 -16.03 15.34
N VAL A 198 -20.66 -15.49 14.96
CA VAL A 198 -20.25 -15.46 13.54
C VAL A 198 -19.57 -16.77 13.18
N VAL A 199 -20.05 -17.41 12.13
CA VAL A 199 -19.50 -18.64 11.57
C VAL A 199 -18.68 -18.34 10.33
N VAL A 200 -17.38 -18.64 10.35
CA VAL A 200 -16.46 -18.48 9.24
C VAL A 200 -16.15 -19.83 8.63
N ARG A 201 -16.42 -20.02 7.34
CA ARG A 201 -16.10 -21.24 6.58
C ARG A 201 -14.91 -21.01 5.66
N THR A 202 -14.10 -22.02 5.50
CA THR A 202 -12.93 -22.01 4.63
C THR A 202 -13.18 -22.85 3.36
N LEU A 203 -12.33 -22.67 2.35
CA LEU A 203 -12.44 -23.42 1.08
C LEU A 203 -12.26 -24.92 1.25
N ASP A 204 -11.49 -25.37 2.24
CA ASP A 204 -11.31 -26.77 2.59
C ASP A 204 -12.38 -27.34 3.53
N GLY A 205 -13.42 -26.53 3.84
CA GLY A 205 -14.58 -26.94 4.60
C GLY A 205 -14.43 -26.86 6.12
N VAL A 206 -13.33 -26.33 6.65
CA VAL A 206 -13.16 -26.10 8.08
C VAL A 206 -14.07 -24.95 8.53
N VAL A 207 -14.63 -25.07 9.73
CA VAL A 207 -15.53 -24.09 10.32
C VAL A 207 -14.92 -23.51 11.59
N TYR A 208 -14.96 -22.17 11.70
CA TYR A 208 -14.54 -21.42 12.88
C TYR A 208 -15.70 -20.58 13.39
N GLU A 209 -15.80 -20.42 14.71
CA GLU A 209 -16.81 -19.60 15.36
C GLU A 209 -16.17 -18.52 16.23
N ALA A 210 -16.76 -17.33 16.25
CA ALA A 210 -16.33 -16.20 17.07
C ALA A 210 -17.48 -15.23 17.34
N ASP A 211 -17.32 -14.38 18.33
CA ASP A 211 -18.27 -13.31 18.62
C ASP A 211 -18.19 -12.20 17.57
N LYS A 212 -16.98 -11.89 17.11
CA LYS A 212 -16.74 -10.83 16.13
C LYS A 212 -15.69 -11.25 15.09
N VAL A 213 -15.80 -10.68 13.90
CA VAL A 213 -14.88 -10.92 12.77
C VAL A 213 -14.35 -9.59 12.24
N VAL A 214 -13.05 -9.54 11.99
CA VAL A 214 -12.38 -8.40 11.33
C VAL A 214 -11.91 -8.82 9.95
N VAL A 215 -12.51 -8.26 8.90
CA VAL A 215 -12.18 -8.52 7.51
C VAL A 215 -11.11 -7.53 7.05
N THR A 216 -9.90 -8.03 6.73
CA THR A 216 -8.77 -7.19 6.35
C THR A 216 -8.25 -7.46 4.93
N VAL A 217 -9.06 -8.16 4.12
CA VAL A 217 -8.75 -8.44 2.73
C VAL A 217 -8.83 -7.17 1.87
N SER A 218 -8.17 -7.17 0.72
CA SER A 218 -8.20 -6.03 -0.21
C SER A 218 -9.60 -5.77 -0.74
N ILE A 219 -9.86 -4.53 -1.21
CA ILE A 219 -11.11 -4.21 -1.91
C ILE A 219 -11.26 -5.03 -3.20
N GLY A 220 -10.17 -5.48 -3.82
CA GLY A 220 -10.19 -6.39 -4.97
C GLY A 220 -10.86 -7.73 -4.61
N VAL A 221 -10.44 -8.34 -3.50
CA VAL A 221 -11.04 -9.57 -2.97
C VAL A 221 -12.50 -9.36 -2.59
N LEU A 222 -12.86 -8.25 -1.92
CA LEU A 222 -14.25 -7.95 -1.59
C LEU A 222 -15.15 -7.81 -2.84
N LYS A 223 -14.60 -7.27 -3.94
CA LYS A 223 -15.33 -7.09 -5.21
C LYS A 223 -15.46 -8.37 -6.04
N SER A 224 -14.61 -9.34 -5.82
CA SER A 224 -14.59 -10.59 -6.60
C SER A 224 -15.62 -11.62 -6.14
N ASN A 225 -16.34 -11.35 -5.04
CA ASN A 225 -17.28 -12.27 -4.41
C ASN A 225 -16.69 -13.65 -4.08
N THR A 226 -15.37 -13.71 -3.83
CA THR A 226 -14.72 -14.95 -3.38
C THR A 226 -15.02 -15.31 -1.93
N ILE A 227 -15.51 -14.34 -1.15
CA ILE A 227 -16.04 -14.53 0.20
C ILE A 227 -17.53 -14.23 0.19
N GLU A 228 -18.33 -15.24 0.48
CA GLU A 228 -19.78 -15.11 0.63
C GLU A 228 -20.12 -14.50 1.99
N PHE A 229 -21.06 -13.56 2.02
CA PHE A 229 -21.59 -12.96 3.25
C PHE A 229 -23.03 -13.40 3.45
N LEU A 230 -23.34 -13.96 4.63
CA LEU A 230 -24.67 -14.46 5.00
C LEU A 230 -25.14 -13.78 6.29
N PRO A 231 -26.20 -12.96 6.27
CA PRO A 231 -26.97 -12.53 5.09
C PRO A 231 -26.15 -11.75 4.06
N GLU A 232 -26.65 -11.67 2.82
CA GLU A 232 -25.99 -10.90 1.77
C GLU A 232 -25.74 -9.45 2.17
N LEU A 233 -24.62 -8.90 1.69
CA LEU A 233 -24.31 -7.48 1.87
C LEU A 233 -25.37 -6.60 1.18
N SER A 234 -25.75 -5.50 1.82
CA SER A 234 -26.74 -4.59 1.25
C SER A 234 -26.33 -4.09 -0.14
N GLU A 235 -27.31 -3.92 -1.03
CA GLU A 235 -27.10 -3.38 -2.38
C GLU A 235 -26.32 -2.06 -2.36
N ALA A 236 -26.61 -1.20 -1.39
CA ALA A 236 -25.89 0.07 -1.23
C ALA A 236 -24.40 -0.12 -0.90
N ARG A 237 -24.03 -1.15 -0.12
CA ARG A 237 -22.63 -1.49 0.17
C ARG A 237 -21.95 -2.09 -1.05
N LEU A 238 -22.59 -3.01 -1.74
CA LEU A 238 -22.07 -3.60 -2.99
C LEU A 238 -21.83 -2.53 -4.05
N LYS A 239 -22.75 -1.60 -4.26
CA LYS A 239 -22.59 -0.46 -5.15
C LYS A 239 -21.44 0.46 -4.73
N ALA A 240 -21.27 0.69 -3.43
CA ALA A 240 -20.13 1.45 -2.91
C ALA A 240 -18.80 0.74 -3.21
N MET A 241 -18.70 -0.58 -2.99
CA MET A 241 -17.52 -1.38 -3.31
C MET A 241 -17.15 -1.29 -4.80
N GLN A 242 -18.14 -1.45 -5.70
CA GLN A 242 -17.91 -1.35 -7.14
C GLN A 242 -17.43 0.03 -7.59
N SER A 243 -17.77 1.07 -6.85
CA SER A 243 -17.35 2.44 -7.16
C SER A 243 -15.87 2.72 -6.85
N ILE A 244 -15.19 1.89 -6.07
CA ILE A 244 -13.78 2.09 -5.71
C ILE A 244 -12.88 1.59 -6.84
N THR A 245 -11.98 2.43 -7.31
CA THR A 245 -10.96 2.03 -8.28
C THR A 245 -9.82 1.32 -7.54
N PHE A 246 -9.50 0.11 -7.99
CA PHE A 246 -8.38 -0.69 -7.49
C PHE A 246 -7.57 -1.17 -8.69
N HIS A 247 -6.31 -0.76 -8.78
CA HIS A 247 -5.51 -0.99 -9.97
C HIS A 247 -4.80 -2.34 -9.95
N ASN A 248 -4.71 -2.97 -11.12
CA ASN A 248 -3.70 -3.97 -11.39
C ASN A 248 -2.32 -3.35 -11.24
N GLY A 249 -1.31 -4.21 -11.00
CA GLY A 249 0.05 -3.73 -10.94
C GLY A 249 1.08 -4.84 -11.05
N ILE A 250 2.23 -4.45 -11.55
CA ILE A 250 3.42 -5.27 -11.66
C ILE A 250 4.62 -4.49 -11.11
N LYS A 251 5.45 -5.16 -10.34
CA LYS A 251 6.73 -4.63 -9.89
C LYS A 251 7.84 -5.58 -10.31
N VAL A 252 8.93 -5.01 -10.87
CA VAL A 252 10.08 -5.77 -11.34
C VAL A 252 11.34 -5.14 -10.79
N ALA A 253 12.31 -5.96 -10.42
CA ALA A 253 13.68 -5.58 -10.11
C ALA A 253 14.62 -6.30 -11.08
N MET A 254 15.45 -5.53 -11.80
CA MET A 254 16.39 -6.05 -12.80
C MET A 254 17.82 -5.64 -12.42
N LYS A 255 18.76 -6.60 -12.42
CA LYS A 255 20.15 -6.35 -12.06
C LYS A 255 20.99 -6.10 -13.31
N PHE A 256 21.88 -5.11 -13.23
CA PHE A 256 22.80 -4.72 -14.29
C PHE A 256 24.24 -4.76 -13.79
N SER A 257 25.19 -4.93 -14.70
CA SER A 257 26.61 -4.91 -14.39
C SER A 257 27.13 -3.50 -14.09
N GLU A 258 26.47 -2.46 -14.66
CA GLU A 258 26.81 -1.04 -14.49
C GLU A 258 25.52 -0.20 -14.46
N GLN A 259 25.56 0.95 -13.77
CA GLN A 259 24.45 1.91 -13.80
C GLN A 259 24.55 2.79 -15.07
N PHE A 260 23.51 2.74 -15.89
CA PHE A 260 23.39 3.56 -17.12
C PHE A 260 22.14 4.46 -17.09
N TYR A 261 21.38 4.42 -16.02
CA TYR A 261 20.08 5.06 -15.85
C TYR A 261 20.13 6.14 -14.76
N PRO A 262 19.22 7.13 -14.78
CA PRO A 262 19.08 8.12 -13.72
C PRO A 262 18.31 7.56 -12.51
N ASP A 263 18.09 8.40 -11.49
CA ASP A 263 17.34 8.03 -10.29
C ASP A 263 15.91 7.57 -10.62
N VAL A 264 15.24 8.23 -11.60
CA VAL A 264 13.91 7.85 -12.06
C VAL A 264 13.66 8.20 -13.53
N ILE A 265 12.90 7.32 -14.19
CA ILE A 265 12.37 7.53 -15.55
C ILE A 265 10.83 7.45 -15.45
N GLU A 266 10.16 8.59 -15.52
CA GLU A 266 8.70 8.63 -15.60
C GLU A 266 8.26 8.37 -17.04
N CYS A 267 7.43 7.36 -17.25
CA CYS A 267 6.87 7.05 -18.57
C CYS A 267 5.45 7.64 -18.69
N LYS A 268 5.17 8.25 -19.85
CA LYS A 268 3.83 8.76 -20.14
C LYS A 268 2.86 7.60 -20.32
N VAL A 269 1.77 7.61 -19.54
CA VAL A 269 0.64 6.65 -19.63
C VAL A 269 -0.69 7.37 -19.63
N ASN A 270 -1.76 6.66 -20.02
CA ASN A 270 -3.12 7.22 -20.03
C ASN A 270 -3.85 7.02 -18.71
N SER A 271 -3.49 5.97 -17.95
CA SER A 271 -4.07 5.68 -16.63
C SER A 271 -3.06 4.96 -15.75
N GLY A 272 -3.11 5.22 -14.44
CA GLY A 272 -2.17 4.63 -13.50
C GLY A 272 -0.78 5.28 -13.59
N GLU A 273 0.23 4.51 -13.30
CA GLU A 273 1.63 4.94 -13.25
C GLU A 273 2.51 3.93 -13.99
N LYS A 274 3.56 4.41 -14.63
CA LYS A 274 4.61 3.59 -15.25
C LYS A 274 5.94 4.29 -15.12
N GLY A 275 6.94 3.60 -14.61
CA GLY A 275 8.27 4.17 -14.50
C GLY A 275 9.32 3.17 -14.09
N PHE A 276 10.58 3.57 -14.32
CA PHE A 276 11.75 2.88 -13.82
C PHE A 276 12.43 3.76 -12.77
N TYR A 277 13.04 3.14 -11.77
CA TYR A 277 13.71 3.88 -10.71
C TYR A 277 14.84 3.08 -10.07
N ASP A 278 15.85 3.78 -9.59
CA ASP A 278 17.02 3.19 -8.95
C ASP A 278 16.65 2.61 -7.58
N LEU A 279 16.71 1.28 -7.46
CA LEU A 279 16.50 0.58 -6.17
C LEU A 279 17.69 0.73 -5.23
N ALA A 280 18.88 1.02 -5.78
CA ALA A 280 20.13 1.26 -5.06
C ALA A 280 20.31 2.73 -4.63
N PHE A 281 19.37 3.62 -4.96
CA PHE A 281 19.44 5.06 -4.68
C PHE A 281 19.88 5.36 -3.25
N ARG A 282 21.05 6.00 -3.11
CA ARG A 282 21.71 6.37 -1.84
C ARG A 282 21.92 5.20 -0.86
N LYS A 283 21.91 3.96 -1.33
CA LYS A 283 22.32 2.80 -0.53
C LYS A 283 23.84 2.62 -0.67
N GLU A 284 24.45 2.07 0.37
CA GLU A 284 25.88 1.72 0.37
C GLU A 284 26.04 0.32 -0.25
N THR A 285 26.06 0.27 -1.59
CA THR A 285 26.04 -0.97 -2.35
C THR A 285 26.91 -0.89 -3.61
N LYS A 286 27.31 -2.06 -4.11
CA LYS A 286 27.93 -2.24 -5.44
C LYS A 286 26.94 -2.82 -6.46
N SER A 287 25.73 -3.14 -6.05
CA SER A 287 24.69 -3.68 -6.91
C SER A 287 23.97 -2.56 -7.65
N HIS A 288 23.84 -2.70 -8.98
CA HIS A 288 23.04 -1.80 -9.82
C HIS A 288 21.72 -2.48 -10.13
N VAL A 289 20.65 -2.05 -9.48
CA VAL A 289 19.32 -2.66 -9.61
C VAL A 289 18.30 -1.61 -9.99
N LEU A 290 17.74 -1.76 -11.18
CA LEU A 290 16.68 -0.91 -11.69
C LEU A 290 15.31 -1.53 -11.37
N GLY A 291 14.49 -0.81 -10.64
CA GLY A 291 13.10 -1.14 -10.39
C GLY A 291 12.21 -0.72 -11.55
N PHE A 292 11.15 -1.45 -11.80
CA PHE A 292 10.05 -1.07 -12.68
C PHE A 292 8.75 -1.21 -11.92
N LEU A 293 7.91 -0.20 -12.03
CA LEU A 293 6.55 -0.19 -11.49
C LEU A 293 5.58 0.22 -12.59
N CYS A 294 4.53 -0.58 -12.78
CA CYS A 294 3.43 -0.22 -13.64
C CYS A 294 2.09 -0.56 -12.97
N THR A 295 1.14 0.37 -13.05
CA THR A 295 -0.22 0.21 -12.53
C THR A 295 -1.24 0.71 -13.53
N GLY A 296 -2.49 0.31 -13.33
CA GLY A 296 -3.58 0.67 -14.24
C GLY A 296 -3.63 -0.18 -15.49
N ASN A 297 -4.27 0.33 -16.55
CA ASN A 297 -4.53 -0.44 -17.77
C ASN A 297 -3.25 -0.82 -18.54
N GLU A 298 -2.22 0.01 -18.45
CA GLU A 298 -0.92 -0.27 -19.09
C GLU A 298 -0.26 -1.55 -18.57
N THR A 299 -0.61 -1.97 -17.37
CA THR A 299 -0.09 -3.20 -16.75
C THR A 299 -0.45 -4.45 -17.56
N ASN A 300 -1.58 -4.46 -18.26
CA ASN A 300 -2.02 -5.61 -19.07
C ASN A 300 -1.01 -5.96 -20.16
N THR A 301 -0.30 -4.96 -20.71
CA THR A 301 0.79 -5.15 -21.67
C THR A 301 1.87 -6.13 -21.19
N TYR A 302 2.05 -6.25 -19.87
CA TYR A 302 3.04 -7.11 -19.24
C TYR A 302 2.41 -8.37 -18.62
N LEU A 303 1.21 -8.25 -18.05
CA LEU A 303 0.52 -9.37 -17.38
C LEU A 303 0.00 -10.42 -18.36
N GLU A 304 -0.28 -10.02 -19.60
CA GLU A 304 -0.76 -10.92 -20.67
C GLU A 304 0.37 -11.68 -21.40
N LEU A 305 1.63 -11.40 -21.06
CA LEU A 305 2.76 -12.13 -21.64
C LEU A 305 2.90 -13.53 -21.02
N ASP A 306 3.29 -14.49 -21.87
CA ASP A 306 3.29 -15.93 -21.57
C ASP A 306 4.27 -16.35 -20.46
N SER A 307 5.28 -15.53 -20.15
CA SER A 307 6.29 -15.86 -19.15
C SER A 307 6.92 -14.62 -18.51
N ASP A 308 7.54 -14.81 -17.36
CA ASP A 308 8.34 -13.76 -16.72
C ASP A 308 9.51 -13.31 -17.60
N GLN A 309 10.13 -14.23 -18.32
CA GLN A 309 11.20 -13.91 -19.27
C GLN A 309 10.69 -13.03 -20.42
N ALA A 310 9.47 -13.25 -20.92
CA ALA A 310 8.88 -12.39 -21.95
C ALA A 310 8.63 -10.96 -21.41
N VAL A 311 8.22 -10.83 -20.15
CA VAL A 311 8.10 -9.52 -19.50
C VAL A 311 9.47 -8.81 -19.43
N ILE A 312 10.51 -9.52 -19.00
CA ILE A 312 11.86 -8.97 -18.92
C ILE A 312 12.37 -8.55 -20.28
N ASN A 313 12.23 -9.41 -21.30
CA ASN A 313 12.66 -9.08 -22.66
C ASN A 313 11.99 -7.78 -23.15
N LYS A 314 10.69 -7.64 -22.92
CA LYS A 314 9.97 -6.43 -23.27
C LYS A 314 10.47 -5.19 -22.53
N LEU A 315 10.76 -5.30 -21.23
CA LEU A 315 11.31 -4.17 -20.46
C LEU A 315 12.73 -3.79 -20.92
N ILE A 316 13.56 -4.79 -21.26
CA ILE A 316 14.91 -4.54 -21.82
C ILE A 316 14.80 -3.86 -23.18
N GLU A 317 13.90 -4.31 -24.08
CA GLU A 317 13.64 -3.65 -25.37
C GLU A 317 13.22 -2.17 -25.19
N GLU A 318 12.34 -1.88 -24.23
CA GLU A 318 11.90 -0.51 -23.93
C GLU A 318 13.10 0.36 -23.44
N LEU A 319 13.95 -0.20 -22.59
CA LEU A 319 15.15 0.49 -22.10
C LEU A 319 16.20 0.65 -23.20
N ASP A 320 16.35 -0.30 -24.09
CA ASP A 320 17.27 -0.23 -25.24
C ASP A 320 16.88 0.90 -26.19
N VAL A 321 15.57 1.11 -26.41
CA VAL A 321 15.09 2.27 -27.19
C VAL A 321 15.45 3.61 -26.50
N MET A 322 15.45 3.65 -25.16
CA MET A 322 15.80 4.85 -24.39
C MET A 322 17.31 5.11 -24.33
N TYR A 323 18.14 4.06 -24.40
CA TYR A 323 19.57 4.10 -24.08
C TYR A 323 20.46 3.40 -25.11
N ASP A 324 20.03 3.36 -26.38
CA ASP A 324 20.82 2.90 -27.53
C ASP A 324 21.43 1.49 -27.33
N GLY A 325 20.64 0.52 -26.84
CA GLY A 325 21.05 -0.88 -26.65
C GLY A 325 21.84 -1.17 -25.38
N LYS A 326 21.99 -0.20 -24.46
CA LYS A 326 22.78 -0.40 -23.23
C LYS A 326 22.15 -1.39 -22.27
N ALA A 327 20.81 -1.47 -22.25
CA ALA A 327 20.12 -2.34 -21.29
C ALA A 327 20.42 -3.82 -21.60
N SER A 328 20.29 -4.24 -22.86
CA SER A 328 20.62 -5.62 -23.25
C SER A 328 22.12 -5.95 -23.08
N LEU A 329 23.00 -4.98 -23.30
CA LEU A 329 24.44 -5.15 -23.12
C LEU A 329 24.83 -5.38 -21.64
N LEU A 330 24.18 -4.68 -20.72
CA LEU A 330 24.55 -4.62 -19.30
C LEU A 330 23.68 -5.51 -18.40
N PHE A 331 22.58 -6.06 -18.90
CA PHE A 331 21.70 -6.92 -18.13
C PHE A 331 22.41 -8.23 -17.72
N THR A 332 22.39 -8.56 -16.43
CA THR A 332 23.07 -9.76 -15.90
C THR A 332 22.27 -11.05 -16.08
N GLY A 333 21.00 -10.97 -16.46
CA GLY A 333 20.07 -12.09 -16.48
C GLY A 333 19.29 -12.27 -15.16
N ASP A 334 19.69 -11.57 -14.11
CA ASP A 334 19.06 -11.69 -12.79
C ASP A 334 17.91 -10.69 -12.62
N PHE A 335 16.76 -11.18 -12.17
CA PHE A 335 15.59 -10.35 -11.91
C PHE A 335 14.66 -10.94 -10.85
N ARG A 336 13.72 -10.11 -10.36
CA ARG A 336 12.57 -10.50 -9.55
C ARG A 336 11.33 -9.83 -10.10
N ILE A 337 10.22 -10.54 -10.07
CA ILE A 337 8.93 -10.07 -10.61
C ILE A 337 7.79 -10.34 -9.64
N GLU A 338 6.91 -9.37 -9.45
CA GLU A 338 5.68 -9.50 -8.67
C GLU A 338 4.49 -8.97 -9.46
N LYS A 339 3.59 -9.89 -9.84
CA LYS A 339 2.39 -9.62 -10.61
C LYS A 339 1.19 -9.46 -9.67
N TRP A 340 1.17 -8.38 -8.90
CA TRP A 340 0.19 -8.17 -7.83
C TRP A 340 -1.27 -8.26 -8.28
N GLY A 341 -1.56 -7.89 -9.52
CA GLY A 341 -2.90 -7.98 -10.09
C GLY A 341 -3.38 -9.41 -10.36
N GLN A 342 -2.47 -10.39 -10.45
CA GLN A 342 -2.77 -11.80 -10.72
C GLN A 342 -2.87 -12.67 -9.46
N TYR A 343 -2.52 -12.16 -8.29
CA TYR A 343 -2.65 -12.91 -7.05
C TYR A 343 -4.12 -12.99 -6.62
N LEU A 344 -4.65 -14.21 -6.49
CA LEU A 344 -6.04 -14.49 -6.15
C LEU A 344 -6.49 -13.79 -4.86
N TYR A 345 -5.62 -13.70 -3.86
CA TYR A 345 -5.92 -13.15 -2.53
C TYR A 345 -5.47 -11.70 -2.33
N THR A 346 -5.09 -10.99 -3.41
CA THR A 346 -4.84 -9.54 -3.38
C THR A 346 -5.56 -8.80 -4.49
N GLN A 347 -5.58 -9.34 -5.71
CA GLN A 347 -6.29 -8.86 -6.90
C GLN A 347 -6.00 -7.39 -7.27
N GLY A 348 -4.79 -6.93 -7.00
CA GLY A 348 -4.37 -5.56 -7.32
C GLY A 348 -3.31 -5.01 -6.37
N THR A 349 -2.98 -3.73 -6.53
CA THR A 349 -1.90 -3.03 -5.83
C THR A 349 -2.41 -2.13 -4.72
N TRP A 350 -3.03 -0.99 -5.08
CA TRP A 350 -3.58 -0.02 -4.12
C TRP A 350 -4.81 0.68 -4.69
N THR A 351 -5.53 1.38 -3.81
CA THR A 351 -6.72 2.16 -4.18
C THR A 351 -6.35 3.56 -4.60
N GLN A 352 -6.99 4.08 -5.64
CA GLN A 352 -6.97 5.51 -5.98
C GLN A 352 -8.16 6.28 -5.36
N ALA A 353 -8.60 5.87 -4.20
CA ALA A 353 -9.80 6.41 -3.57
C ALA A 353 -9.50 7.66 -2.73
N PHE A 354 -8.94 8.71 -3.34
CA PHE A 354 -8.80 9.98 -2.66
C PHE A 354 -10.14 10.74 -2.64
N GLN A 355 -10.46 11.34 -1.52
CA GLN A 355 -11.50 12.30 -1.15
C GLN A 355 -12.88 12.24 -1.84
N GLU A 356 -12.96 11.99 -3.13
CA GLU A 356 -14.19 12.03 -3.91
C GLU A 356 -15.20 10.91 -3.56
N ARG A 357 -14.76 9.88 -2.84
CA ARG A 357 -15.57 8.70 -2.48
C ARG A 357 -15.64 8.44 -0.97
N LYS A 358 -15.46 9.47 -0.16
CA LYS A 358 -15.50 9.36 1.31
C LYS A 358 -16.76 8.65 1.81
N SER A 359 -17.94 8.97 1.27
CA SER A 359 -19.20 8.34 1.63
C SER A 359 -19.26 6.86 1.26
N ALA A 360 -18.67 6.47 0.12
CA ALA A 360 -18.58 5.06 -0.28
C ALA A 360 -17.66 4.29 0.67
N ILE A 361 -16.48 4.83 0.99
CA ILE A 361 -15.53 4.21 1.92
C ILE A 361 -16.16 4.04 3.30
N GLN A 362 -16.85 5.06 3.81
CA GLN A 362 -17.56 4.97 5.09
C GLN A 362 -18.61 3.86 5.05
N ARG A 363 -19.41 3.79 3.99
CA ARG A 363 -20.45 2.76 3.83
C ARG A 363 -19.88 1.33 3.77
N ILE A 364 -18.73 1.16 3.09
CA ILE A 364 -18.05 -0.14 3.04
C ILE A 364 -17.51 -0.51 4.42
N GLY A 365 -16.93 0.45 5.15
CA GLY A 365 -16.27 0.24 6.43
C GLY A 365 -17.20 0.25 7.65
N GLU A 366 -18.51 0.55 7.50
CA GLU A 366 -19.47 0.46 8.59
C GLU A 366 -19.55 -0.97 9.12
N PRO A 367 -19.48 -1.20 10.45
CA PRO A 367 -19.67 -2.53 11.02
C PRO A 367 -21.05 -3.10 10.66
N ILE A 368 -21.14 -4.42 10.51
CA ILE A 368 -22.40 -5.11 10.25
C ILE A 368 -22.86 -5.75 11.55
N ASN A 369 -24.03 -5.32 12.04
CA ASN A 369 -24.69 -5.84 13.25
C ASN A 369 -23.78 -5.88 14.50
N GLY A 370 -22.74 -5.04 14.57
CA GLY A 370 -21.73 -5.09 15.64
C GLY A 370 -20.86 -6.35 15.65
N LYS A 371 -20.93 -7.19 14.61
CA LYS A 371 -20.25 -8.50 14.51
C LYS A 371 -19.16 -8.54 13.46
N VAL A 372 -19.36 -7.93 12.28
CA VAL A 372 -18.38 -7.92 11.19
C VAL A 372 -17.83 -6.53 11.01
N TYR A 373 -16.51 -6.40 11.16
CA TYR A 373 -15.75 -5.15 11.05
C TYR A 373 -14.80 -5.21 9.86
N PHE A 374 -14.43 -4.06 9.33
CA PHE A 374 -13.55 -3.94 8.18
C PHE A 374 -12.33 -3.07 8.50
N ALA A 375 -11.14 -3.53 8.13
CA ALA A 375 -9.90 -2.76 8.23
C ALA A 375 -9.01 -2.97 7.00
N GLY A 376 -8.15 -2.01 6.71
CA GLY A 376 -7.24 -2.04 5.56
C GLY A 376 -6.86 -0.63 5.12
N GLU A 377 -6.01 -0.52 4.12
CA GLU A 377 -5.57 0.79 3.60
C GLU A 377 -6.73 1.69 3.15
N LEU A 378 -7.80 1.08 2.62
CA LEU A 378 -8.99 1.79 2.17
C LEU A 378 -9.70 2.50 3.34
N PHE A 379 -9.64 1.94 4.53
CA PHE A 379 -10.41 2.38 5.70
C PHE A 379 -9.60 3.25 6.67
N ASP A 380 -8.46 3.73 6.25
CA ASP A 380 -7.60 4.58 7.08
C ASP A 380 -8.29 5.89 7.46
N PRO A 381 -8.57 6.12 8.77
CA PRO A 381 -9.25 7.33 9.23
C PRO A 381 -8.32 8.56 9.26
N TYR A 382 -7.01 8.35 9.20
CA TYR A 382 -5.98 9.39 9.34
C TYR A 382 -5.36 9.83 8.02
N ARG A 383 -5.76 9.20 6.91
CA ARG A 383 -5.28 9.47 5.56
C ARG A 383 -3.76 9.26 5.39
N GLN A 384 -3.23 8.30 6.13
CA GLN A 384 -1.84 7.88 5.97
C GLN A 384 -1.79 6.82 4.86
N MET A 385 -1.29 7.19 3.70
CA MET A 385 -1.30 6.33 2.52
C MET A 385 -0.49 5.05 2.72
N GLY A 386 -0.91 3.97 2.06
CA GLY A 386 -0.14 2.72 2.01
C GLY A 386 -0.09 1.96 3.34
N VAL A 387 1.11 1.54 3.72
CA VAL A 387 1.34 0.67 4.89
C VAL A 387 0.95 1.34 6.22
N PRO A 388 1.32 2.61 6.48
CA PRO A 388 0.89 3.29 7.69
C PRO A 388 -0.63 3.34 7.83
N GLY A 389 -1.34 3.67 6.76
CA GLY A 389 -2.79 3.71 6.77
C GLY A 389 -3.43 2.35 7.04
N ALA A 390 -2.89 1.29 6.46
CA ALA A 390 -3.36 -0.07 6.72
C ALA A 390 -3.21 -0.44 8.20
N ILE A 391 -2.05 -0.15 8.82
CA ILE A 391 -1.77 -0.44 10.23
C ILE A 391 -2.68 0.38 11.15
N LEU A 392 -2.76 1.69 10.93
CA LEU A 392 -3.58 2.58 11.75
C LEU A 392 -5.08 2.26 11.62
N SER A 393 -5.53 1.81 10.45
CA SER A 393 -6.88 1.28 10.26
C SER A 393 -7.13 0.04 11.11
N GLY A 394 -6.17 -0.87 11.19
CA GLY A 394 -6.24 -2.05 12.08
C GLY A 394 -6.40 -1.66 13.54
N TYR A 395 -5.58 -0.75 14.05
CA TYR A 395 -5.67 -0.24 15.43
C TYR A 395 -7.01 0.43 15.69
N HIS A 396 -7.45 1.31 14.79
CA HIS A 396 -8.71 2.02 14.92
C HIS A 396 -9.94 1.09 14.89
N THR A 397 -9.89 0.06 14.06
CA THR A 397 -11.02 -0.91 13.96
C THR A 397 -11.15 -1.71 15.25
N ILE A 398 -10.03 -2.14 15.86
CA ILE A 398 -10.07 -2.84 17.13
C ILE A 398 -10.47 -1.90 18.28
N ASP A 399 -10.03 -0.63 18.27
CA ASP A 399 -10.50 0.38 19.22
C ASP A 399 -12.04 0.47 19.23
N LYS A 400 -12.64 0.55 18.03
CA LYS A 400 -14.10 0.56 17.88
C LYS A 400 -14.75 -0.76 18.32
N LEU A 401 -14.16 -1.89 17.95
CA LEU A 401 -14.69 -3.22 18.25
C LEU A 401 -14.75 -3.44 19.76
N LEU A 402 -13.68 -3.09 20.49
CA LEU A 402 -13.57 -3.31 21.93
C LEU A 402 -14.24 -2.23 22.78
N ALA A 403 -14.50 -1.04 22.22
CA ALA A 403 -15.22 0.04 22.91
C ALA A 403 -16.74 -0.06 22.74
N SER A 404 -17.26 -1.00 21.93
CA SER A 404 -18.70 -1.13 21.65
C SER A 404 -19.45 -2.09 22.58
N ASP A 405 -18.78 -2.67 23.53
CA ASP A 405 -19.31 -3.47 24.63
C ASP A 405 -19.08 -2.69 25.92
#